data_bb1e3c05a2315ffd820c34615268a304
#
_entry.id   bb1e3c05a2315ffd820c34615268a304
#
_cell.length_a   1.000
_cell.length_b   1.000
_cell.length_c   1.000
_cell.angle_alpha   90.00
_cell.angle_beta   90.00
_cell.angle_gamma   90.00
#
_symmetry.space_group_name_H-M   'P 1'
#
loop_
_entity.id
_entity.type
_entity.pdbx_description
1 polymer ?
#
loop_
_entity_poly.entity_id
_entity_poly.type
_entity_poly.pdbx_seq_one_letter_code
_entity_poly.pdbx_strand_id
1 'polypeptide(L)'
;MNTPPVSRRHSPKFASDSHRLTSARAFTSGSDTYHDVRPDYPPDILRLLRSARRVLDVGAGTGKFTQLLCESPRFDQVYALDPSMDMLRTLVRFAPVPAWQATAEHTGCAAQLFDAVTCAQAWHWVDTKQASAELDRITTRDAQVLLVWNTLDVSVPWVHRLSRIMHSGDMLTQGFLPSVYKPWIITDQVHDRWEQELLPAQVHELTHTRSYWLRSNERIRARVTANLSWYLGEHLGYGPNDIVTLPYRLDGFVLSKIAQKLP
;
A
#
# COMPACT_ATOMS: atom_id res chain seq x y z
N MET A 1 1.17 32.03 0.71
CA MET A 1 2.38 31.19 0.91
C MET A 1 2.54 30.29 -0.31
N ASN A 2 3.73 30.21 -0.90
CA ASN A 2 3.96 29.34 -2.05
C ASN A 2 3.83 27.88 -1.66
N THR A 3 2.92 27.15 -2.28
CA THR A 3 2.81 25.70 -2.16
C THR A 3 4.06 25.07 -2.82
N PRO A 4 4.81 24.20 -2.13
CA PRO A 4 5.96 23.55 -2.74
C PRO A 4 5.54 22.72 -3.96
N PRO A 5 6.41 22.54 -4.96
CA PRO A 5 6.06 21.79 -6.16
C PRO A 5 5.71 20.32 -5.83
N VAL A 6 4.75 19.77 -6.55
CA VAL A 6 4.39 18.35 -6.47
C VAL A 6 5.57 17.50 -6.91
N SER A 7 5.75 16.33 -6.28
CA SER A 7 6.79 15.38 -6.67
C SER A 7 6.65 14.96 -8.13
N ARG A 8 7.79 14.88 -8.83
CA ARG A 8 7.89 14.35 -10.20
C ARG A 8 8.50 12.94 -10.20
N ARG A 9 8.45 12.24 -9.07
CA ARG A 9 9.08 10.93 -8.95
C ARG A 9 8.16 9.83 -9.47
N HIS A 10 8.74 8.93 -10.25
CA HIS A 10 8.07 7.71 -10.73
C HIS A 10 8.32 6.50 -9.81
N SER A 11 9.26 6.61 -8.88
CA SER A 11 9.56 5.58 -7.89
C SER A 11 10.07 6.21 -6.59
N PRO A 12 9.87 5.56 -5.43
CA PRO A 12 10.51 5.97 -4.19
C PRO A 12 12.04 5.91 -4.33
N LYS A 13 12.75 6.92 -3.80
CA LYS A 13 14.22 6.89 -3.74
C LYS A 13 14.67 6.38 -2.38
N PHE A 14 15.34 5.24 -2.39
CA PHE A 14 16.13 4.78 -1.26
C PHE A 14 17.60 5.11 -1.51
N ALA A 15 18.31 5.52 -0.45
CA ALA A 15 19.75 5.82 -0.54
C ALA A 15 20.58 4.57 -0.80
N SER A 16 20.08 3.40 -0.36
CA SER A 16 20.68 2.08 -0.54
C SER A 16 19.64 0.99 -0.30
N ASP A 17 19.97 -0.26 -0.66
CA ASP A 17 19.14 -1.43 -0.33
C ASP A 17 18.98 -1.60 1.19
N SER A 18 20.03 -1.33 1.96
CA SER A 18 19.95 -1.34 3.42
C SER A 18 18.98 -0.28 3.95
N HIS A 19 18.90 0.90 3.35
CA HIS A 19 17.93 1.93 3.71
C HIS A 19 16.50 1.50 3.37
N ARG A 20 16.29 0.82 2.23
CA ARG A 20 15.01 0.24 1.83
C ARG A 20 14.53 -0.80 2.86
N LEU A 21 15.39 -1.77 3.18
CA LEU A 21 15.10 -2.82 4.15
C LEU A 21 14.87 -2.28 5.57
N THR A 22 15.65 -1.31 6.03
CA THR A 22 15.46 -0.67 7.33
C THR A 22 14.15 0.09 7.40
N SER A 23 13.76 0.72 6.29
CA SER A 23 12.47 1.45 6.21
C SER A 23 11.28 0.49 6.20
N ALA A 24 11.37 -0.65 5.52
CA ALA A 24 10.35 -1.70 5.57
C ALA A 24 10.24 -2.33 6.98
N ARG A 25 11.37 -2.51 7.68
CA ARG A 25 11.40 -3.04 9.06
C ARG A 25 10.93 -2.05 10.13
N ALA A 26 10.75 -0.77 9.81
CA ALA A 26 10.23 0.22 10.77
C ALA A 26 8.78 -0.06 11.23
N PHE A 27 8.08 -0.92 10.54
CA PHE A 27 6.68 -1.31 10.83
C PHE A 27 6.60 -2.52 11.79
N THR A 28 7.39 -2.52 12.88
CA THR A 28 7.45 -3.64 13.84
C THR A 28 6.65 -3.40 15.12
N SER A 29 6.00 -2.23 15.29
CA SER A 29 5.20 -1.91 16.48
C SER A 29 4.03 -0.98 16.15
N GLY A 30 2.93 -1.05 16.92
CA GLY A 30 1.75 -0.19 16.73
C GLY A 30 0.83 -0.63 15.59
N SER A 31 0.79 -1.93 15.31
CA SER A 31 0.01 -2.49 14.19
C SER A 31 -1.50 -2.34 14.33
N ASP A 32 -2.07 -2.28 15.55
CA ASP A 32 -3.49 -2.08 15.75
C ASP A 32 -3.93 -0.67 15.34
N THR A 33 -3.28 0.38 15.87
CA THR A 33 -3.53 1.77 15.42
C THR A 33 -3.28 1.93 13.92
N TYR A 34 -2.27 1.22 13.37
CA TYR A 34 -2.01 1.19 11.93
C TYR A 34 -3.22 0.68 11.15
N HIS A 35 -3.83 -0.41 11.61
CA HIS A 35 -5.01 -0.99 10.96
C HIS A 35 -6.18 -0.01 10.96
N ASP A 36 -6.47 0.63 12.09
CA ASP A 36 -7.66 1.47 12.28
C ASP A 36 -7.66 2.73 11.42
N VAL A 37 -6.49 3.37 11.23
CA VAL A 37 -6.41 4.69 10.59
C VAL A 37 -5.89 4.66 9.15
N ARG A 38 -5.25 3.57 8.71
CA ARG A 38 -4.83 3.46 7.31
C ARG A 38 -6.02 3.35 6.39
N PRO A 39 -5.95 3.98 5.19
CA PRO A 39 -7.06 3.97 4.26
C PRO A 39 -7.45 2.56 3.83
N ASP A 40 -8.74 2.32 3.75
CA ASP A 40 -9.31 1.15 3.11
C ASP A 40 -9.14 1.22 1.59
N TYR A 41 -9.70 0.26 0.89
CA TYR A 41 -9.65 0.22 -0.57
C TYR A 41 -11.07 0.13 -1.13
N PRO A 42 -11.42 0.93 -2.15
CA PRO A 42 -12.70 0.78 -2.85
C PRO A 42 -12.88 -0.65 -3.39
N PRO A 43 -13.99 -1.32 -3.07
CA PRO A 43 -14.21 -2.72 -3.47
C PRO A 43 -14.17 -2.96 -4.98
N ASP A 44 -14.50 -1.95 -5.76
CA ASP A 44 -14.50 -2.00 -7.22
C ASP A 44 -13.13 -2.34 -7.83
N ILE A 45 -12.03 -2.10 -7.09
CA ILE A 45 -10.68 -2.49 -7.53
C ILE A 45 -10.56 -4.00 -7.80
N LEU A 46 -11.32 -4.81 -7.09
CA LEU A 46 -11.31 -6.27 -7.27
C LEU A 46 -11.90 -6.73 -8.60
N ARG A 47 -12.67 -5.89 -9.29
CA ARG A 47 -13.21 -6.19 -10.62
C ARG A 47 -12.11 -6.34 -11.68
N LEU A 48 -10.94 -5.81 -11.42
CA LEU A 48 -9.78 -5.95 -12.30
C LEU A 48 -9.22 -7.37 -12.31
N LEU A 49 -9.40 -8.14 -11.25
CA LEU A 49 -9.03 -9.55 -11.20
C LEU A 49 -10.14 -10.38 -11.85
N ARG A 50 -9.84 -11.00 -13.00
CA ARG A 50 -10.78 -11.86 -13.71
C ARG A 50 -10.63 -13.29 -13.21
N SER A 51 -11.72 -14.03 -13.09
CA SER A 51 -11.74 -15.51 -12.89
C SER A 51 -10.77 -16.08 -11.84
N ALA A 52 -10.27 -15.29 -10.91
CA ALA A 52 -9.37 -15.76 -9.86
C ALA A 52 -10.19 -16.44 -8.74
N ARG A 53 -9.73 -17.58 -8.28
CA ARG A 53 -10.33 -18.31 -7.14
C ARG A 53 -9.37 -18.41 -5.96
N ARG A 54 -8.10 -18.69 -6.24
CA ARG A 54 -7.05 -18.80 -5.23
C ARG A 54 -6.11 -17.61 -5.32
N VAL A 55 -6.17 -16.73 -4.33
CA VAL A 55 -5.47 -15.45 -4.31
C VAL A 55 -4.45 -15.41 -3.19
N LEU A 56 -3.25 -14.90 -3.48
CA LEU A 56 -2.23 -14.58 -2.49
C LEU A 56 -2.06 -13.07 -2.38
N ASP A 57 -2.20 -12.52 -1.17
CA ASP A 57 -1.88 -11.12 -0.86
C ASP A 57 -0.43 -11.02 -0.37
N VAL A 58 0.42 -10.35 -1.13
CA VAL A 58 1.87 -10.23 -0.89
C VAL A 58 2.20 -8.87 -0.28
N GLY A 59 2.87 -8.88 0.86
CA GLY A 59 3.10 -7.67 1.65
C GLY A 59 1.79 -7.19 2.28
N ALA A 60 1.00 -8.13 2.80
CA ALA A 60 -0.36 -7.93 3.26
C ALA A 60 -0.48 -6.97 4.46
N GLY A 61 0.63 -6.71 5.18
CA GLY A 61 0.64 -5.84 6.34
C GLY A 61 -0.35 -6.28 7.41
N THR A 62 -1.17 -5.35 7.88
CA THR A 62 -2.24 -5.63 8.87
C THR A 62 -3.50 -6.24 8.28
N GLY A 63 -3.52 -6.55 6.97
CA GLY A 63 -4.61 -7.25 6.32
C GLY A 63 -5.73 -6.39 5.75
N LYS A 64 -5.55 -5.09 5.58
CA LYS A 64 -6.57 -4.21 4.99
C LYS A 64 -7.04 -4.69 3.61
N PHE A 65 -6.12 -5.02 2.73
CA PHE A 65 -6.48 -5.55 1.40
C PHE A 65 -6.91 -7.01 1.47
N THR A 66 -6.28 -7.81 2.35
CA THR A 66 -6.67 -9.20 2.60
C THR A 66 -8.11 -9.31 3.08
N GLN A 67 -8.56 -8.42 3.98
CA GLN A 67 -9.94 -8.36 4.45
C GLN A 67 -10.91 -8.10 3.28
N LEU A 68 -10.60 -7.12 2.43
CA LEU A 68 -11.40 -6.84 1.24
C LEU A 68 -11.51 -8.06 0.29
N LEU A 69 -10.41 -8.84 0.15
CA LEU A 69 -10.44 -10.08 -0.62
C LEU A 69 -11.38 -11.12 0.03
N CYS A 70 -11.34 -11.27 1.36
CA CYS A 70 -12.19 -12.20 2.11
C CYS A 70 -13.67 -11.85 2.05
N GLU A 71 -14.01 -10.57 2.05
CA GLU A 71 -15.38 -10.08 1.96
C GLU A 71 -15.98 -10.25 0.56
N SER A 72 -15.14 -10.50 -0.43
CA SER A 72 -15.58 -10.70 -1.80
C SER A 72 -15.97 -12.16 -2.07
N PRO A 73 -17.20 -12.45 -2.52
CA PRO A 73 -17.61 -13.82 -2.85
C PRO A 73 -16.92 -14.39 -4.11
N ARG A 74 -16.03 -13.63 -4.73
CA ARG A 74 -15.34 -14.01 -5.97
C ARG A 74 -14.17 -14.96 -5.73
N PHE A 75 -13.61 -14.97 -4.51
CA PHE A 75 -12.43 -15.75 -4.17
C PHE A 75 -12.77 -16.89 -3.23
N ASP A 76 -12.43 -18.11 -3.63
CA ASP A 76 -12.70 -19.31 -2.84
C ASP A 76 -11.66 -19.47 -1.72
N GLN A 77 -10.42 -19.04 -1.99
CA GLN A 77 -9.29 -19.21 -1.08
C GLN A 77 -8.40 -17.96 -1.11
N VAL A 78 -8.25 -17.32 0.03
CA VAL A 78 -7.37 -16.18 0.23
C VAL A 78 -6.23 -16.56 1.16
N TYR A 79 -5.03 -16.20 0.79
CA TYR A 79 -3.80 -16.40 1.54
C TYR A 79 -3.05 -15.09 1.66
N ALA A 80 -2.21 -14.97 2.69
CA ALA A 80 -1.44 -13.74 2.89
C ALA A 80 0.00 -14.03 3.31
N LEU A 81 0.92 -13.16 2.92
CA LEU A 81 2.28 -13.16 3.45
C LEU A 81 2.78 -11.75 3.69
N ASP A 82 3.62 -11.61 4.71
CA ASP A 82 4.31 -10.34 5.03
C ASP A 82 5.66 -10.65 5.70
N PRO A 83 6.71 -9.85 5.49
CA PRO A 83 7.98 -10.05 6.20
C PRO A 83 7.92 -9.72 7.70
N SER A 84 6.88 -9.02 8.17
CA SER A 84 6.70 -8.62 9.57
C SER A 84 5.73 -9.55 10.30
N MET A 85 6.23 -10.28 11.29
CA MET A 85 5.40 -11.12 12.15
C MET A 85 4.38 -10.30 12.96
N ASP A 86 4.71 -9.05 13.35
CA ASP A 86 3.78 -8.20 14.09
C ASP A 86 2.59 -7.78 13.23
N MET A 87 2.84 -7.49 11.94
CA MET A 87 1.78 -7.22 10.98
C MET A 87 0.88 -8.44 10.81
N LEU A 88 1.45 -9.63 10.68
CA LEU A 88 0.69 -10.88 10.53
C LEU A 88 -0.16 -11.21 11.76
N ARG A 89 0.31 -10.92 12.97
CA ARG A 89 -0.49 -11.11 14.20
C ARG A 89 -1.74 -10.23 14.20
N THR A 90 -1.63 -9.01 13.70
CA THR A 90 -2.79 -8.13 13.53
C THR A 90 -3.66 -8.62 12.38
N LEU A 91 -3.08 -8.99 11.23
CA LEU A 91 -3.82 -9.49 10.08
C LEU A 91 -4.77 -10.62 10.44
N VAL A 92 -4.31 -11.65 11.13
CA VAL A 92 -5.15 -12.83 11.45
C VAL A 92 -6.32 -12.53 12.40
N ARG A 93 -6.32 -11.39 13.07
CA ARG A 93 -7.45 -10.91 13.90
C ARG A 93 -8.57 -10.30 13.05
N PHE A 94 -8.22 -9.63 11.94
CA PHE A 94 -9.16 -8.95 11.06
C PHE A 94 -9.51 -9.79 9.81
N ALA A 95 -8.57 -10.59 9.32
CA ALA A 95 -8.75 -11.51 8.20
C ALA A 95 -8.17 -12.89 8.58
N PRO A 96 -8.99 -13.82 9.08
CA PRO A 96 -8.53 -15.13 9.57
C PRO A 96 -8.24 -16.07 8.40
N VAL A 97 -7.21 -15.79 7.63
CA VAL A 97 -6.72 -16.60 6.50
C VAL A 97 -5.40 -17.29 6.85
N PRO A 98 -5.00 -18.34 6.12
CA PRO A 98 -3.64 -18.85 6.19
C PRO A 98 -2.63 -17.73 5.84
N ALA A 99 -1.78 -17.40 6.82
CA ALA A 99 -0.80 -16.33 6.68
C ALA A 99 0.57 -16.77 7.23
N TRP A 100 1.65 -16.38 6.56
CA TRP A 100 3.01 -16.76 6.98
C TRP A 100 4.04 -15.68 6.70
N GLN A 101 5.14 -15.73 7.41
CA GLN A 101 6.24 -14.79 7.27
C GLN A 101 7.10 -15.15 6.07
N ALA A 102 7.08 -14.28 5.05
CA ALA A 102 7.89 -14.42 3.84
C ALA A 102 8.06 -13.07 3.14
N THR A 103 8.92 -13.02 2.14
CA THR A 103 9.07 -11.85 1.26
C THR A 103 8.51 -12.14 -0.13
N ALA A 104 8.27 -11.09 -0.91
CA ALA A 104 7.81 -11.22 -2.30
C ALA A 104 8.82 -11.94 -3.20
N GLU A 105 10.10 -11.84 -2.87
CA GLU A 105 11.21 -12.49 -3.59
C GLU A 105 11.34 -13.98 -3.27
N HIS A 106 10.87 -14.41 -2.08
CA HIS A 106 10.96 -15.77 -1.57
C HIS A 106 9.70 -16.11 -0.75
N THR A 107 8.65 -16.53 -1.45
CA THR A 107 7.34 -16.77 -0.84
C THR A 107 7.23 -18.07 -0.07
N GLY A 108 8.07 -19.05 -0.36
CA GLY A 108 7.97 -20.40 0.19
C GLY A 108 6.84 -21.25 -0.40
N CYS A 109 6.12 -20.76 -1.42
CA CYS A 109 4.98 -21.45 -2.02
C CYS A 109 5.41 -22.49 -3.06
N ALA A 110 4.54 -23.47 -3.31
CA ALA A 110 4.67 -24.38 -4.43
C ALA A 110 4.52 -23.61 -5.78
N ALA A 111 5.08 -24.18 -6.84
CA ALA A 111 4.92 -23.62 -8.18
C ALA A 111 3.46 -23.76 -8.67
N GLN A 112 3.03 -22.82 -9.50
CA GLN A 112 1.74 -22.84 -10.19
C GLN A 112 0.52 -23.04 -9.25
N LEU A 113 0.57 -22.42 -8.08
CA LEU A 113 -0.45 -22.58 -7.04
C LEU A 113 -1.58 -21.55 -7.12
N PHE A 114 -1.28 -20.31 -7.50
CA PHE A 114 -2.22 -19.19 -7.40
C PHE A 114 -2.73 -18.74 -8.76
N ASP A 115 -4.03 -18.40 -8.81
CA ASP A 115 -4.68 -17.82 -9.99
C ASP A 115 -4.51 -16.30 -10.04
N ALA A 116 -4.32 -15.68 -8.88
CA ALA A 116 -4.00 -14.27 -8.77
C ALA A 116 -3.06 -13.99 -7.59
N VAL A 117 -2.33 -12.90 -7.71
CA VAL A 117 -1.56 -12.29 -6.63
C VAL A 117 -1.96 -10.83 -6.51
N THR A 118 -2.12 -10.35 -5.28
CA THR A 118 -2.28 -8.93 -4.99
C THR A 118 -1.07 -8.39 -4.25
N CYS A 119 -0.77 -7.11 -4.44
CA CYS A 119 0.27 -6.42 -3.69
C CYS A 119 -0.16 -4.96 -3.52
N ALA A 120 -0.73 -4.66 -2.35
CA ALA A 120 -1.25 -3.34 -2.03
C ALA A 120 -0.26 -2.55 -1.18
N GLN A 121 0.18 -1.37 -1.64
CA GLN A 121 1.13 -0.49 -0.94
C GLN A 121 2.48 -1.15 -0.57
N ALA A 122 2.86 -2.25 -1.21
CA ALA A 122 4.07 -2.98 -0.84
C ALA A 122 5.09 -3.13 -1.97
N TRP A 123 4.68 -3.09 -3.24
CA TRP A 123 5.55 -3.33 -4.40
C TRP A 123 6.78 -2.41 -4.47
N HIS A 124 6.72 -1.21 -3.94
CA HIS A 124 7.85 -0.30 -3.90
C HIS A 124 8.93 -0.64 -2.86
N TRP A 125 8.69 -1.65 -2.02
CA TRP A 125 9.63 -2.16 -1.03
C TRP A 125 10.44 -3.37 -1.50
N VAL A 126 10.04 -4.02 -2.61
CA VAL A 126 10.62 -5.29 -3.06
C VAL A 126 11.76 -5.10 -4.08
N ASP A 127 12.59 -6.11 -4.25
CA ASP A 127 13.39 -6.26 -5.48
C ASP A 127 12.45 -6.72 -6.59
N THR A 128 12.04 -5.78 -7.43
CA THR A 128 11.01 -6.03 -8.44
C THR A 128 11.40 -7.08 -9.47
N LYS A 129 12.71 -7.28 -9.73
CA LYS A 129 13.21 -8.32 -10.63
C LYS A 129 13.06 -9.71 -10.01
N GLN A 130 13.51 -9.89 -8.78
CA GLN A 130 13.41 -11.17 -8.08
C GLN A 130 11.94 -11.49 -7.76
N ALA A 131 11.17 -10.50 -7.30
CA ALA A 131 9.74 -10.66 -7.03
C ALA A 131 8.97 -11.05 -8.30
N SER A 132 9.25 -10.42 -9.47
CA SER A 132 8.61 -10.80 -10.73
C SER A 132 8.88 -12.25 -11.13
N ALA A 133 10.10 -12.75 -10.90
CA ALA A 133 10.46 -14.15 -11.15
C ALA A 133 9.77 -15.11 -10.18
N GLU A 134 9.68 -14.76 -8.90
CA GLU A 134 8.99 -15.59 -7.90
C GLU A 134 7.48 -15.62 -8.16
N LEU A 135 6.87 -14.49 -8.50
CA LEU A 135 5.46 -14.44 -8.90
C LEU A 135 5.19 -15.31 -10.14
N ASP A 136 6.11 -15.34 -11.11
CA ASP A 136 5.96 -16.24 -12.26
C ASP A 136 5.98 -17.71 -11.86
N ARG A 137 6.86 -18.08 -10.95
CA ARG A 137 7.00 -19.46 -10.45
C ARG A 137 5.77 -19.94 -9.71
N ILE A 138 5.18 -19.12 -8.82
CA ILE A 138 4.07 -19.53 -7.93
C ILE A 138 2.69 -19.44 -8.57
N THR A 139 2.57 -18.78 -9.71
CA THR A 139 1.27 -18.54 -10.35
C THR A 139 1.03 -19.42 -11.56
N THR A 140 -0.23 -19.75 -11.80
CA THR A 140 -0.69 -20.47 -12.98
C THR A 140 -0.41 -19.68 -14.26
N ARG A 141 -0.56 -20.32 -15.42
CA ARG A 141 -0.25 -19.71 -16.73
C ARG A 141 -1.07 -18.45 -16.99
N ASP A 142 -2.37 -18.48 -16.66
CA ASP A 142 -3.33 -17.42 -16.96
C ASP A 142 -3.56 -16.49 -15.76
N ALA A 143 -2.71 -16.58 -14.75
CA ALA A 143 -2.80 -15.78 -13.54
C ALA A 143 -2.61 -14.29 -13.81
N GLN A 144 -3.22 -13.48 -12.94
CA GLN A 144 -3.07 -12.03 -12.92
C GLN A 144 -2.38 -11.57 -11.63
N VAL A 145 -1.64 -10.48 -11.73
CA VAL A 145 -1.13 -9.75 -10.56
C VAL A 145 -1.77 -8.37 -10.51
N LEU A 146 -2.31 -8.01 -9.37
CA LEU A 146 -2.89 -6.69 -9.12
C LEU A 146 -2.00 -5.91 -8.15
N LEU A 147 -1.36 -4.87 -8.65
CA LEU A 147 -0.60 -3.91 -7.83
C LEU A 147 -1.47 -2.69 -7.53
N VAL A 148 -1.54 -2.28 -6.25
CA VAL A 148 -2.43 -1.20 -5.82
C VAL A 148 -1.70 -0.17 -4.96
N TRP A 149 -1.97 1.10 -5.22
CA TRP A 149 -1.54 2.22 -4.39
C TRP A 149 -2.71 3.13 -4.02
N ASN A 150 -2.79 3.46 -2.75
CA ASN A 150 -3.59 4.56 -2.22
C ASN A 150 -2.64 5.71 -1.87
N THR A 151 -2.78 6.84 -2.51
CA THR A 151 -1.94 8.02 -2.29
C THR A 151 -2.82 9.23 -1.99
N LEU A 152 -2.46 10.04 -1.01
CA LEU A 152 -3.16 11.31 -0.79
C LEU A 152 -3.22 12.10 -2.11
N ASP A 153 -4.38 12.62 -2.49
CA ASP A 153 -4.53 13.39 -3.72
C ASP A 153 -3.91 14.79 -3.55
N VAL A 154 -2.63 14.87 -3.85
CA VAL A 154 -1.86 16.11 -3.76
C VAL A 154 -2.14 17.11 -4.87
N SER A 155 -3.07 16.83 -5.79
CA SER A 155 -3.61 17.82 -6.71
C SER A 155 -4.48 18.84 -5.97
N VAL A 156 -5.00 18.47 -4.80
CA VAL A 156 -5.75 19.35 -3.88
C VAL A 156 -4.74 20.12 -3.02
N PRO A 157 -4.69 21.49 -3.10
CA PRO A 157 -3.62 22.27 -2.48
C PRO A 157 -3.45 22.08 -0.97
N TRP A 158 -4.54 21.99 -0.20
CA TRP A 158 -4.46 21.79 1.23
C TRP A 158 -3.96 20.38 1.59
N VAL A 159 -4.35 19.36 0.81
CA VAL A 159 -3.87 17.98 0.97
C VAL A 159 -2.39 17.88 0.64
N HIS A 160 -1.94 18.58 -0.39
CA HIS A 160 -0.52 18.67 -0.72
C HIS A 160 0.28 19.24 0.45
N ARG A 161 -0.20 20.32 1.08
CA ARG A 161 0.46 20.88 2.26
C ARG A 161 0.42 19.91 3.45
N LEU A 162 -0.72 19.29 3.71
CA LEU A 162 -0.87 18.27 4.74
C LEU A 162 0.14 17.12 4.53
N SER A 163 0.24 16.60 3.32
CA SER A 163 1.17 15.51 2.98
C SER A 163 2.64 15.85 3.27
N ARG A 164 3.01 17.13 3.12
CA ARG A 164 4.36 17.62 3.45
C ARG A 164 4.59 17.70 4.95
N ILE A 165 3.57 18.10 5.72
CA ILE A 165 3.62 18.12 7.19
C ILE A 165 3.72 16.70 7.74
N MET A 166 2.91 15.79 7.22
CA MET A 166 2.90 14.37 7.60
C MET A 166 4.15 13.60 7.11
N HIS A 167 4.97 14.20 6.27
CA HIS A 167 6.08 13.50 5.57
C HIS A 167 5.62 12.18 4.95
N SER A 168 4.51 12.23 4.22
CA SER A 168 3.88 11.03 3.64
C SER A 168 4.76 10.29 2.61
N GLY A 169 5.86 10.87 2.18
CA GLY A 169 7.00 10.25 1.49
C GLY A 169 6.76 9.66 0.11
N ASP A 170 5.64 9.01 -0.07
CA ASP A 170 5.33 8.10 -1.18
C ASP A 170 4.43 8.72 -2.24
N MET A 171 4.58 10.03 -2.46
CA MET A 171 3.79 10.69 -3.49
C MET A 171 4.39 10.39 -4.86
N LEU A 172 4.00 9.26 -5.40
CA LEU A 172 4.27 8.94 -6.79
C LEU A 172 3.54 9.94 -7.69
N THR A 173 4.20 10.37 -8.75
CA THR A 173 3.57 11.27 -9.72
C THR A 173 2.35 10.59 -10.35
N GLN A 174 1.36 11.37 -10.71
CA GLN A 174 0.22 10.84 -11.47
C GLN A 174 0.73 10.26 -12.80
N GLY A 175 0.22 9.08 -13.17
CA GLY A 175 0.66 8.37 -14.37
C GLY A 175 2.01 7.66 -14.24
N PHE A 176 2.52 7.42 -13.02
CA PHE A 176 3.66 6.54 -12.84
C PHE A 176 3.32 5.12 -13.29
N LEU A 177 4.34 4.38 -13.71
CA LEU A 177 4.20 2.96 -14.00
C LEU A 177 5.11 2.16 -13.07
N PRO A 178 4.60 1.09 -12.44
CA PRO A 178 5.43 0.22 -11.62
C PRO A 178 6.46 -0.53 -12.47
N SER A 179 7.67 -0.69 -11.94
CA SER A 179 8.69 -1.53 -12.58
C SER A 179 8.30 -2.99 -12.41
N VAL A 180 8.19 -3.70 -13.52
CA VAL A 180 7.92 -5.14 -13.56
C VAL A 180 8.83 -5.80 -14.59
N TYR A 181 9.09 -7.10 -14.43
CA TYR A 181 9.99 -7.85 -15.32
C TYR A 181 9.27 -9.02 -15.96
N LYS A 182 9.77 -9.44 -17.13
CA LYS A 182 9.24 -10.60 -17.86
C LYS A 182 9.10 -11.83 -16.95
N PRO A 183 8.02 -12.62 -17.15
CA PRO A 183 7.08 -12.55 -18.27
C PRO A 183 5.94 -11.53 -18.09
N TRP A 184 5.91 -10.75 -17.02
CA TRP A 184 4.84 -9.82 -16.70
C TRP A 184 4.86 -8.56 -17.54
N ILE A 185 3.68 -8.17 -18.01
CA ILE A 185 3.41 -6.87 -18.64
C ILE A 185 2.15 -6.26 -18.01
N ILE A 186 2.09 -4.94 -17.97
CA ILE A 186 0.88 -4.22 -17.57
C ILE A 186 -0.14 -4.35 -18.72
N THR A 187 -1.28 -4.98 -18.42
CA THR A 187 -2.35 -5.22 -19.40
C THR A 187 -3.59 -4.36 -19.18
N ASP A 188 -3.75 -3.85 -17.97
CA ASP A 188 -4.86 -2.96 -17.62
C ASP A 188 -4.44 -2.05 -16.47
N GLN A 189 -5.11 -0.90 -16.33
CA GLN A 189 -4.85 0.04 -15.25
C GLN A 189 -6.12 0.83 -14.92
N VAL A 190 -6.26 1.19 -13.65
CA VAL A 190 -7.30 2.08 -13.16
C VAL A 190 -6.68 3.22 -12.37
N HIS A 191 -7.22 4.40 -12.56
CA HIS A 191 -6.90 5.60 -11.79
C HIS A 191 -8.21 6.19 -11.30
N ASP A 192 -8.45 6.13 -10.00
CA ASP A 192 -9.71 6.56 -9.40
C ASP A 192 -9.42 7.50 -8.22
N ARG A 193 -10.47 8.13 -7.70
CA ARG A 193 -10.44 8.99 -6.53
C ARG A 193 -11.52 8.57 -5.56
N TRP A 194 -11.18 8.62 -4.30
CA TRP A 194 -12.09 8.35 -3.21
C TRP A 194 -11.71 9.15 -1.98
N GLU A 195 -12.54 9.15 -0.98
CA GLU A 195 -12.36 9.97 0.21
C GLU A 195 -12.45 9.12 1.47
N GLN A 196 -11.58 9.41 2.42
CA GLN A 196 -11.61 8.85 3.75
C GLN A 196 -12.03 9.92 4.76
N GLU A 197 -13.02 9.64 5.57
CA GLU A 197 -13.46 10.51 6.65
C GLU A 197 -12.72 10.16 7.94
N LEU A 198 -12.09 11.14 8.57
CA LEU A 198 -11.32 11.00 9.80
C LEU A 198 -11.59 12.17 10.74
N LEU A 199 -11.53 11.93 12.04
CA LEU A 199 -11.39 12.99 13.03
C LEU A 199 -9.97 13.57 13.00
N PRO A 200 -9.73 14.83 13.43
CA PRO A 200 -8.38 15.39 13.54
C PRO A 200 -7.42 14.52 14.35
N ALA A 201 -7.89 13.89 15.43
CA ALA A 201 -7.10 12.95 16.23
C ALA A 201 -6.63 11.74 15.39
N GLN A 202 -7.49 11.21 14.54
CA GLN A 202 -7.15 10.09 13.64
C GLN A 202 -6.17 10.50 12.53
N VAL A 203 -6.18 11.77 12.09
CA VAL A 203 -5.15 12.30 11.16
C VAL A 203 -3.78 12.33 11.83
N HIS A 204 -3.72 12.65 13.15
CA HIS A 204 -2.50 12.52 13.94
C HIS A 204 -2.04 11.05 13.99
N GLU A 205 -2.92 10.13 14.33
CA GLU A 205 -2.63 8.69 14.38
C GLU A 205 -2.16 8.18 13.02
N LEU A 206 -2.82 8.56 11.92
CA LEU A 206 -2.39 8.24 10.56
C LEU A 206 -0.96 8.74 10.28
N THR A 207 -0.60 9.92 10.79
CA THR A 207 0.76 10.46 10.70
C THR A 207 1.76 9.61 11.46
N HIS A 208 1.37 9.09 12.63
CA HIS A 208 2.21 8.23 13.47
C HIS A 208 2.51 6.88 12.82
N THR A 209 1.69 6.42 11.88
CA THR A 209 1.93 5.20 11.10
C THR A 209 2.92 5.37 9.94
N ARG A 210 3.40 6.58 9.66
CA ARG A 210 4.33 6.84 8.55
C ARG A 210 5.76 6.46 8.90
N SER A 211 6.49 5.89 7.96
CA SER A 211 7.89 5.46 8.15
C SER A 211 8.81 6.60 8.62
N TYR A 212 8.53 7.84 8.19
CA TYR A 212 9.28 9.01 8.67
C TYR A 212 9.08 9.22 10.17
N TRP A 213 7.82 9.19 10.66
CA TRP A 213 7.51 9.32 12.08
C TRP A 213 8.16 8.20 12.90
N LEU A 214 8.00 6.96 12.48
CA LEU A 214 8.50 5.78 13.21
C LEU A 214 10.02 5.83 13.41
N ARG A 215 10.76 6.39 12.45
CA ARG A 215 12.22 6.54 12.50
C ARG A 215 12.69 7.87 13.10
N SER A 216 11.79 8.79 13.41
CA SER A 216 12.12 10.10 13.94
C SER A 216 12.36 10.06 15.45
N ASN A 217 13.28 10.94 15.91
CA ASN A 217 13.46 11.18 17.33
C ASN A 217 12.31 12.05 17.90
N GLU A 218 12.24 12.13 19.22
CA GLU A 218 11.20 12.84 19.95
C GLU A 218 11.07 14.33 19.54
N ARG A 219 12.17 15.04 19.35
CA ARG A 219 12.18 16.44 18.93
C ARG A 219 11.51 16.62 17.56
N ILE A 220 11.76 15.71 16.61
CA ILE A 220 11.14 15.74 15.28
C ILE A 220 9.65 15.41 15.41
N ARG A 221 9.31 14.39 16.19
CA ARG A 221 7.90 13.99 16.43
C ARG A 221 7.10 15.14 17.03
N ALA A 222 7.62 15.80 18.08
CA ALA A 222 6.97 16.96 18.69
C ALA A 222 6.73 18.09 17.67
N ARG A 223 7.72 18.37 16.81
CA ARG A 223 7.57 19.38 15.74
C ARG A 223 6.51 19.02 14.71
N VAL A 224 6.46 17.76 14.29
CA VAL A 224 5.44 17.28 13.34
C VAL A 224 4.05 17.39 13.97
N THR A 225 3.89 16.95 15.22
CA THR A 225 2.63 17.07 15.96
C THR A 225 2.17 18.52 16.07
N ALA A 226 3.05 19.44 16.49
CA ALA A 226 2.71 20.85 16.61
C ALA A 226 2.29 21.48 15.27
N ASN A 227 3.04 21.19 14.21
CA ASN A 227 2.71 21.67 12.86
C ASN A 227 1.37 21.12 12.36
N LEU A 228 1.07 19.86 12.65
CA LEU A 228 -0.18 19.22 12.25
C LEU A 228 -1.37 19.80 13.01
N SER A 229 -1.24 19.97 14.35
CA SER A 229 -2.28 20.61 15.18
C SER A 229 -2.59 22.02 14.71
N TRP A 230 -1.55 22.84 14.49
CA TRP A 230 -1.71 24.18 13.95
C TRP A 230 -2.40 24.16 12.57
N TYR A 231 -1.98 23.24 11.71
CA TYR A 231 -2.52 23.20 10.34
C TYR A 231 -3.98 22.79 10.31
N LEU A 232 -4.37 21.76 11.05
CA LEU A 232 -5.76 21.30 11.11
C LEU A 232 -6.64 22.29 11.88
N GLY A 233 -6.22 22.71 13.07
CA GLY A 233 -7.02 23.54 13.97
C GLY A 233 -7.05 25.02 13.57
N GLU A 234 -5.88 25.67 13.52
CA GLU A 234 -5.84 27.13 13.33
C GLU A 234 -5.91 27.54 11.86
N HIS A 235 -5.28 26.78 10.95
CA HIS A 235 -5.21 27.15 9.52
C HIS A 235 -6.42 26.67 8.72
N LEU A 236 -6.88 25.43 8.94
CA LEU A 236 -8.05 24.85 8.25
C LEU A 236 -9.35 25.02 9.05
N GLY A 237 -9.27 25.31 10.36
CA GLY A 237 -10.41 25.58 11.21
C GLY A 237 -11.18 24.38 11.72
N TYR A 238 -10.59 23.15 11.64
CA TYR A 238 -11.25 21.95 12.17
C TYR A 238 -11.23 21.92 13.70
N GLY A 239 -12.41 21.82 14.30
CA GLY A 239 -12.57 21.47 15.72
C GLY A 239 -12.30 19.98 15.96
N PRO A 240 -12.17 19.57 17.25
CA PRO A 240 -11.77 18.20 17.60
C PRO A 240 -12.75 17.11 17.13
N ASN A 241 -14.01 17.45 16.89
CA ASN A 241 -15.08 16.53 16.47
C ASN A 241 -15.52 16.73 15.00
N ASP A 242 -14.84 17.61 14.27
CA ASP A 242 -15.16 17.83 12.86
C ASP A 242 -14.61 16.71 11.99
N ILE A 243 -15.33 16.40 10.92
CA ILE A 243 -14.89 15.39 9.96
C ILE A 243 -13.91 16.03 8.96
N VAL A 244 -12.71 15.49 8.90
CA VAL A 244 -11.71 15.79 7.90
C VAL A 244 -11.85 14.78 6.77
N THR A 245 -12.37 15.21 5.62
CA THR A 245 -12.50 14.38 4.42
C THR A 245 -11.18 14.41 3.65
N LEU A 246 -10.41 13.32 3.71
CA LEU A 246 -9.13 13.19 3.03
C LEU A 246 -9.31 12.56 1.65
N PRO A 247 -9.07 13.31 0.56
CA PRO A 247 -9.09 12.75 -0.78
C PRO A 247 -7.84 11.91 -1.06
N TYR A 248 -8.07 10.73 -1.62
CA TYR A 248 -7.06 9.79 -2.08
C TYR A 248 -7.16 9.56 -3.58
N ARG A 249 -6.02 9.30 -4.21
CA ARG A 249 -5.89 8.72 -5.53
C ARG A 249 -5.60 7.23 -5.38
N LEU A 250 -6.41 6.42 -6.05
CA LEU A 250 -6.24 4.98 -6.18
C LEU A 250 -5.59 4.70 -7.54
N ASP A 251 -4.42 4.09 -7.54
CA ASP A 251 -3.75 3.62 -8.76
C ASP A 251 -3.68 2.09 -8.71
N GLY A 252 -4.33 1.41 -9.64
CA GLY A 252 -4.34 -0.04 -9.79
C GLY A 252 -3.74 -0.45 -11.13
N PHE A 253 -2.89 -1.50 -11.13
CA PHE A 253 -2.26 -2.04 -12.33
C PHE A 253 -2.42 -3.55 -12.37
N VAL A 254 -2.98 -4.04 -13.45
CA VAL A 254 -3.09 -5.48 -13.72
C VAL A 254 -1.92 -5.92 -14.57
N LEU A 255 -1.24 -6.95 -14.11
CA LEU A 255 -0.19 -7.62 -14.85
C LEU A 255 -0.69 -8.97 -15.34
N SER A 256 -0.34 -9.32 -16.57
CA SER A 256 -0.55 -10.65 -17.13
C SER A 256 0.74 -11.16 -17.74
N LYS A 257 0.87 -12.49 -17.87
CA LYS A 257 2.03 -13.09 -18.52
C LYS A 257 1.95 -12.90 -20.03
N ILE A 258 3.07 -12.57 -20.65
CA ILE A 258 3.17 -12.58 -22.11
C ILE A 258 2.86 -14.01 -22.58
N ALA A 259 1.90 -14.16 -23.49
CA ALA A 259 1.64 -15.46 -24.12
C ALA A 259 2.93 -15.95 -24.77
N GLN A 260 3.52 -17.02 -24.23
CA GLN A 260 4.59 -17.71 -24.94
C GLN A 260 3.97 -18.29 -26.22
N LYS A 261 4.41 -17.81 -27.39
CA LYS A 261 4.13 -18.53 -28.61
C LYS A 261 4.70 -19.93 -28.41
N LEU A 262 3.84 -20.92 -28.42
CA LEU A 262 4.27 -22.32 -28.54
C LEU A 262 5.13 -22.43 -29.79
N PRO A 263 6.27 -23.13 -29.70
CA PRO A 263 7.15 -23.35 -30.83
C PRO A 263 6.48 -24.13 -31.97
#